data_41faa42693bce1567f82c7029f671188
#
_entry.id   41faa42693bce1567f82c7029f671188
#
_cell.length_a   1.000
_cell.length_b   1.000
_cell.length_c   1.000
_cell.angle_alpha   90.00
_cell.angle_beta   90.00
_cell.angle_gamma   90.00
#
_symmetry.space_group_name_H-M   'P 1'
#
loop_
_entity.id
_entity.type
_entity.pdbx_description
1 polymer ?
#
loop_
_entity_poly.entity_id
_entity_poly.type
_entity_poly.pdbx_seq_one_letter_code
_entity_poly.pdbx_strand_id
1 'polypeptide(L)'
;MNKLIRIISAVIVGHFAGTTLAQQNSAPDAASASVVRLQLSPFTYHFTYDSAHSDVVMIGLEREYPDAKLDGVTLFSNSFGQPSVYLYPWGHVYHSIGGIKPLSFKWTAGLIYGYKGPYENKVPLDYRGFSPGFIPALAYEFRSGWSAQLSFLGNAALMFQLNTPLN
;
A
#
# COMPACT_ATOMS: atom_id res chain seq x y z
N MET A 1 -51.89 6.71 -0.89
CA MET A 1 -52.27 6.75 0.54
C MET A 1 -50.95 6.70 1.36
N ASN A 2 -50.60 7.86 1.87
CA ASN A 2 -49.33 8.11 2.59
C ASN A 2 -49.40 7.58 4.00
N LYS A 3 -48.34 6.89 4.48
CA LYS A 3 -48.09 6.74 5.90
C LYS A 3 -46.66 7.21 6.21
N LEU A 4 -46.59 8.42 6.77
CA LEU A 4 -45.43 9.00 7.44
C LEU A 4 -45.12 8.18 8.70
N ILE A 5 -43.87 7.73 8.81
CA ILE A 5 -43.34 7.20 10.06
C ILE A 5 -42.57 8.34 10.73
N ARG A 6 -43.07 8.79 11.89
CA ARG A 6 -42.40 9.75 12.76
C ARG A 6 -41.38 9.01 13.63
N ILE A 7 -40.13 9.39 13.57
CA ILE A 7 -39.09 8.96 14.49
C ILE A 7 -39.08 9.95 15.67
N ILE A 8 -39.32 9.45 16.84
CA ILE A 8 -39.28 10.21 18.10
C ILE A 8 -37.85 10.20 18.61
N SER A 9 -37.22 11.38 18.68
CA SER A 9 -35.92 11.57 19.31
C SER A 9 -36.14 11.76 20.83
N ALA A 10 -35.65 10.83 21.64
CA ALA A 10 -35.55 10.99 23.07
C ALA A 10 -34.20 11.61 23.42
N VAL A 11 -34.18 12.84 23.88
CA VAL A 11 -33.01 13.52 24.45
C VAL A 11 -32.92 13.15 25.93
N ILE A 12 -31.91 12.38 26.30
CA ILE A 12 -31.55 12.13 27.68
C ILE A 12 -30.46 13.14 28.08
N VAL A 13 -30.84 14.14 28.87
CA VAL A 13 -29.90 15.07 29.51
C VAL A 13 -29.44 14.45 30.82
N GLY A 14 -28.25 13.84 30.81
CA GLY A 14 -27.58 13.38 32.02
C GLY A 14 -26.58 14.43 32.50
N HIS A 15 -26.86 15.05 33.67
CA HIS A 15 -25.88 15.88 34.37
C HIS A 15 -24.83 14.99 35.03
N PHE A 16 -23.62 15.01 34.58
CA PHE A 16 -22.47 14.48 35.31
C PHE A 16 -21.65 15.65 35.86
N ALA A 17 -21.59 15.68 37.19
CA ALA A 17 -20.75 16.61 37.95
C ALA A 17 -19.27 16.36 37.64
N GLY A 18 -18.56 17.44 37.36
CA GLY A 18 -17.16 17.39 36.96
C GLY A 18 -16.22 16.99 38.11
N THR A 19 -15.33 16.07 37.79
CA THR A 19 -13.99 16.02 38.38
C THR A 19 -13.01 16.34 37.26
N THR A 20 -12.46 17.54 37.28
CA THR A 20 -11.35 17.97 36.45
C THR A 20 -10.10 17.17 36.83
N LEU A 21 -9.93 15.98 36.25
CA LEU A 21 -8.61 15.39 36.14
C LEU A 21 -7.87 16.16 35.05
N ALA A 22 -6.81 16.83 35.43
CA ALA A 22 -5.88 17.43 34.51
C ALA A 22 -5.34 16.33 33.56
N GLN A 23 -5.92 16.24 32.38
CA GLN A 23 -5.46 15.37 31.33
C GLN A 23 -4.15 15.99 30.84
N GLN A 24 -3.03 15.43 31.31
CA GLN A 24 -1.73 15.68 30.67
C GLN A 24 -1.86 15.28 29.20
N ASN A 25 -2.07 16.28 28.36
CA ASN A 25 -1.88 16.12 26.91
C ASN A 25 -0.39 15.92 26.68
N SER A 26 0.09 14.71 26.87
CA SER A 26 1.33 14.25 26.24
C SER A 26 1.03 14.31 24.75
N ALA A 27 1.65 15.24 24.03
CA ALA A 27 1.69 15.21 22.58
C ALA A 27 2.14 13.78 22.19
N PRO A 28 1.49 13.11 21.24
CA PRO A 28 1.95 11.79 20.80
C PRO A 28 3.41 11.95 20.36
N ASP A 29 4.28 11.14 20.96
CA ASP A 29 5.68 11.08 20.58
C ASP A 29 5.76 10.94 19.06
N ALA A 30 6.45 11.85 18.39
CA ALA A 30 6.61 11.83 16.93
C ALA A 30 7.23 10.50 16.43
N ALA A 31 7.85 9.74 17.35
CA ALA A 31 8.38 8.40 17.11
C ALA A 31 7.32 7.29 17.07
N SER A 32 6.06 7.58 17.42
CA SER A 32 4.96 6.59 17.47
C SER A 32 3.95 6.73 16.33
N ALA A 33 4.13 7.70 15.44
CA ALA A 33 3.23 7.91 14.31
C ALA A 33 3.60 7.01 13.12
N SER A 34 2.60 6.42 12.48
CA SER A 34 2.80 5.73 11.21
C SER A 34 3.06 6.73 10.08
N VAL A 35 3.89 6.34 9.11
CA VAL A 35 4.18 7.14 7.92
C VAL A 35 3.37 6.60 6.75
N VAL A 36 2.60 7.46 6.09
CA VAL A 36 1.90 7.13 4.84
C VAL A 36 2.69 7.68 3.67
N ARG A 37 2.95 6.82 2.67
CA ARG A 37 3.67 7.20 1.44
C ARG A 37 2.78 7.03 0.22
N LEU A 38 2.81 8.02 -0.66
CA LEU A 38 2.33 7.88 -2.02
C LEU A 38 3.41 7.13 -2.82
N GLN A 39 3.01 6.11 -3.56
CA GLN A 39 3.85 5.33 -4.44
C GLN A 39 3.48 5.60 -5.90
N LEU A 40 4.47 5.83 -6.74
CA LEU A 40 4.29 6.04 -8.17
C LEU A 40 5.28 5.14 -8.92
N SER A 41 4.79 4.41 -9.93
CA SER A 41 5.66 3.70 -10.87
C SER A 41 5.36 4.15 -12.29
N PRO A 42 6.28 4.85 -12.92
CA PRO A 42 6.14 5.23 -14.33
C PRO A 42 6.60 4.13 -15.29
N PHE A 43 7.33 3.11 -14.80
CA PHE A 43 8.01 2.17 -15.66
C PHE A 43 8.22 0.80 -14.99
N THR A 44 8.04 -0.26 -15.79
CA THR A 44 8.33 -1.64 -15.42
C THR A 44 9.14 -2.31 -16.54
N TYR A 45 10.28 -2.88 -16.19
CA TYR A 45 11.12 -3.64 -17.10
C TYR A 45 10.77 -5.12 -17.05
N HIS A 46 10.30 -5.69 -18.15
CA HIS A 46 10.02 -7.12 -18.29
C HIS A 46 11.27 -7.87 -18.76
N PHE A 47 11.57 -9.01 -18.13
CA PHE A 47 12.74 -9.81 -18.51
C PHE A 47 12.56 -10.54 -19.84
N THR A 48 11.31 -10.85 -20.20
CA THR A 48 10.98 -11.49 -21.47
C THR A 48 10.16 -10.55 -22.32
N TYR A 49 10.56 -10.34 -23.57
CA TYR A 49 9.77 -9.58 -24.52
C TYR A 49 8.52 -10.38 -24.94
N ASP A 50 7.36 -9.75 -24.88
CA ASP A 50 6.11 -10.24 -25.44
C ASP A 50 5.42 -9.05 -26.11
N SER A 51 5.04 -9.20 -27.37
CA SER A 51 4.37 -8.14 -28.13
C SER A 51 2.98 -7.77 -27.58
N ALA A 52 2.41 -8.62 -26.71
CA ALA A 52 1.17 -8.34 -25.99
C ALA A 52 1.39 -7.49 -24.73
N HIS A 53 2.65 -7.26 -24.32
CA HIS A 53 2.93 -6.44 -23.14
C HIS A 53 2.72 -4.95 -23.45
N SER A 54 2.04 -4.30 -22.53
CA SER A 54 1.85 -2.85 -22.43
C SER A 54 2.67 -2.29 -21.28
N ASP A 55 2.91 -0.98 -21.29
CA ASP A 55 3.54 -0.30 -20.17
C ASP A 55 2.70 -0.45 -18.90
N VAL A 56 3.38 -0.82 -17.81
CA VAL A 56 2.77 -0.91 -16.49
C VAL A 56 3.04 0.39 -15.75
N VAL A 57 1.97 1.12 -15.48
CA VAL A 57 1.98 2.32 -14.63
C VAL A 57 1.20 2.04 -13.34
N MET A 58 1.67 2.59 -12.21
CA MET A 58 1.08 2.32 -10.91
C MET A 58 1.03 3.56 -10.03
N ILE A 59 -0.05 3.67 -9.28
CA ILE A 59 -0.20 4.59 -8.15
C ILE A 59 -0.65 3.80 -6.93
N GLY A 60 -0.10 4.11 -5.75
CA GLY A 60 -0.45 3.39 -4.53
C GLY A 60 -0.27 4.23 -3.28
N LEU A 61 -0.82 3.70 -2.19
CA LEU A 61 -0.61 4.20 -0.84
C LEU A 61 -0.05 3.06 0.00
N GLU A 62 1.04 3.33 0.68
CA GLU A 62 1.68 2.41 1.62
C GLU A 62 1.77 3.08 2.99
N ARG A 63 1.43 2.35 4.03
CA ARG A 63 1.62 2.78 5.41
C ARG A 63 2.69 1.92 6.07
N GLU A 64 3.65 2.60 6.67
CA GLU A 64 4.66 2.02 7.53
C GLU A 64 4.32 2.32 8.98
N TYR A 65 4.22 1.29 9.78
CA TYR A 65 3.96 1.37 11.21
C TYR A 65 5.25 1.53 12.01
N PRO A 66 5.19 2.00 13.27
CA PRO A 66 6.38 2.15 14.13
C PRO A 66 7.14 0.85 14.37
N ASP A 67 6.49 -0.29 14.28
CA ASP A 67 7.08 -1.64 14.37
C ASP A 67 7.60 -2.17 13.02
N ALA A 68 7.76 -1.29 12.04
CA ALA A 68 8.26 -1.59 10.69
C ALA A 68 7.36 -2.52 9.86
N LYS A 69 6.14 -2.77 10.29
CA LYS A 69 5.14 -3.43 9.46
C LYS A 69 4.67 -2.51 8.34
N LEU A 70 4.24 -3.12 7.25
CA LEU A 70 3.69 -2.44 6.09
C LEU A 70 2.31 -2.98 5.75
N ASP A 71 1.42 -2.08 5.36
CA ASP A 71 0.22 -2.39 4.61
C ASP A 71 0.02 -1.37 3.48
N GLY A 72 -0.82 -1.71 2.50
CA GLY A 72 -1.09 -0.75 1.45
C GLY A 72 -1.97 -1.29 0.35
N VAL A 73 -2.24 -0.41 -0.62
CA VAL A 73 -3.01 -0.69 -1.81
C VAL A 73 -2.40 0.01 -3.01
N THR A 74 -2.32 -0.67 -4.14
CA THR A 74 -1.88 -0.09 -5.40
C THR A 74 -2.91 -0.35 -6.49
N LEU A 75 -3.11 0.64 -7.34
CA LEU A 75 -3.85 0.55 -8.59
C LEU A 75 -2.87 0.63 -9.74
N PHE A 76 -2.97 -0.26 -10.70
CA PHE A 76 -2.04 -0.31 -11.81
C PHE A 76 -2.70 -0.80 -13.09
N SER A 77 -2.12 -0.43 -14.23
CA SER A 77 -2.36 -1.11 -15.49
C SER A 77 -1.43 -2.32 -15.52
N ASN A 78 -1.97 -3.54 -15.62
CA ASN A 78 -1.11 -4.72 -15.70
C ASN A 78 -0.42 -4.81 -17.09
N SER A 79 0.49 -5.78 -17.26
CA SER A 79 1.26 -5.96 -18.49
C SER A 79 0.42 -6.18 -19.75
N PHE A 80 -0.89 -6.41 -19.62
CA PHE A 80 -1.83 -6.59 -20.73
C PHE A 80 -2.83 -5.43 -20.83
N GLY A 81 -2.52 -4.28 -20.21
CA GLY A 81 -3.33 -3.06 -20.27
C GLY A 81 -4.61 -3.11 -19.46
N GLN A 82 -4.82 -4.13 -18.60
CA GLN A 82 -6.03 -4.23 -17.79
C GLN A 82 -5.88 -3.51 -16.46
N PRO A 83 -6.93 -2.78 -15.99
CA PRO A 83 -6.97 -2.22 -14.65
C PRO A 83 -6.85 -3.31 -13.59
N SER A 84 -5.94 -3.15 -12.67
CA SER A 84 -5.62 -4.12 -11.65
C SER A 84 -5.39 -3.45 -10.30
N VAL A 85 -5.58 -4.22 -9.23
CA VAL A 85 -5.34 -3.79 -7.86
C VAL A 85 -4.49 -4.81 -7.13
N TYR A 86 -3.57 -4.34 -6.31
CA TYR A 86 -2.86 -5.16 -5.33
C TYR A 86 -3.14 -4.61 -3.94
N LEU A 87 -3.80 -5.39 -3.09
CA LEU A 87 -4.04 -5.11 -1.69
C LEU A 87 -3.10 -5.99 -0.86
N TYR A 88 -2.25 -5.37 -0.05
CA TYR A 88 -1.28 -6.09 0.78
C TYR A 88 -1.43 -5.69 2.25
N PRO A 89 -2.13 -6.49 3.05
CA PRO A 89 -2.27 -6.27 4.49
C PRO A 89 -1.05 -6.72 5.28
N TRP A 90 -0.08 -7.36 4.64
CA TRP A 90 1.14 -7.86 5.27
C TRP A 90 2.37 -7.37 4.56
N GLY A 91 3.31 -6.88 5.32
CA GLY A 91 4.63 -6.50 4.85
C GLY A 91 5.54 -6.10 6.01
N HIS A 92 6.81 -5.94 5.69
CA HIS A 92 7.81 -5.47 6.64
C HIS A 92 8.96 -4.77 5.92
N VAL A 93 9.55 -3.78 6.59
CA VAL A 93 10.75 -3.10 6.12
C VAL A 93 11.91 -3.32 7.09
N TYR A 94 13.07 -3.63 6.54
CA TYR A 94 14.33 -3.74 7.26
C TYR A 94 15.20 -2.56 6.84
N HIS A 95 15.35 -1.59 7.73
CA HIS A 95 16.14 -0.39 7.47
C HIS A 95 17.64 -0.65 7.63
N SER A 96 18.44 0.19 6.98
CA SER A 96 19.91 0.22 7.13
C SER A 96 20.59 -1.12 6.82
N ILE A 97 20.11 -1.83 5.76
CA ILE A 97 20.71 -3.10 5.36
C ILE A 97 22.20 -2.93 4.99
N GLY A 98 23.01 -3.90 5.41
CA GLY A 98 24.45 -3.85 5.19
C GLY A 98 25.14 -2.66 5.88
N GLY A 99 24.50 -2.03 6.88
CA GLY A 99 25.02 -0.81 7.54
C GLY A 99 24.84 0.48 6.73
N ILE A 100 24.18 0.42 5.58
CA ILE A 100 23.93 1.56 4.69
C ILE A 100 22.61 2.22 5.11
N LYS A 101 22.69 3.32 5.88
CA LYS A 101 21.52 3.99 6.47
C LYS A 101 20.35 4.25 5.51
N PRO A 102 20.55 4.80 4.29
CA PRO A 102 19.44 5.08 3.38
C PRO A 102 18.89 3.85 2.66
N LEU A 103 19.54 2.68 2.80
CA LEU A 103 19.14 1.47 2.08
C LEU A 103 18.26 0.58 2.94
N SER A 104 17.11 0.18 2.39
CA SER A 104 16.16 -0.70 3.06
C SER A 104 15.79 -1.88 2.16
N PHE A 105 15.55 -3.04 2.77
CA PHE A 105 14.86 -4.16 2.13
C PHE A 105 13.42 -4.19 2.62
N LYS A 106 12.50 -4.41 1.70
CA LYS A 106 11.06 -4.52 1.98
C LYS A 106 10.52 -5.80 1.38
N TRP A 107 9.46 -6.30 1.98
CA TRP A 107 8.59 -7.27 1.32
C TRP A 107 7.14 -6.94 1.65
N THR A 108 6.24 -7.25 0.70
CA THR A 108 4.80 -7.16 0.90
C THR A 108 4.14 -8.45 0.43
N ALA A 109 3.03 -8.81 1.07
CA ALA A 109 2.24 -9.98 0.71
C ALA A 109 0.75 -9.63 0.75
N GLY A 110 0.01 -10.15 -0.22
CA GLY A 110 -1.41 -9.82 -0.34
C GLY A 110 -2.07 -10.46 -1.54
N LEU A 111 -3.11 -9.81 -2.04
CA LEU A 111 -3.94 -10.30 -3.12
C LEU A 111 -3.92 -9.33 -4.30
N ILE A 112 -3.61 -9.84 -5.48
CA ILE A 112 -3.72 -9.16 -6.76
C ILE A 112 -5.05 -9.51 -7.40
N TYR A 113 -5.71 -8.54 -8.01
CA TYR A 113 -6.88 -8.76 -8.85
C TYR A 113 -6.79 -7.94 -10.12
N GLY A 114 -7.09 -8.56 -11.29
CA GLY A 114 -7.13 -7.81 -12.54
C GLY A 114 -6.76 -8.57 -13.80
N TYR A 115 -6.13 -9.73 -13.70
CA TYR A 115 -5.81 -10.57 -14.85
C TYR A 115 -7.05 -11.38 -15.26
N LYS A 116 -7.72 -11.00 -16.36
CA LYS A 116 -9.03 -11.54 -16.73
C LYS A 116 -9.08 -12.03 -18.17
N GLY A 117 -10.01 -12.97 -18.44
CA GLY A 117 -10.28 -13.49 -19.76
C GLY A 117 -9.06 -14.20 -20.35
N PRO A 118 -8.55 -13.79 -21.54
CA PRO A 118 -7.40 -14.47 -22.15
C PRO A 118 -6.10 -14.37 -21.35
N TYR A 119 -6.06 -13.53 -20.32
CA TYR A 119 -4.90 -13.29 -19.48
C TYR A 119 -5.00 -13.93 -18.08
N GLU A 120 -6.06 -14.68 -17.83
CA GLU A 120 -6.11 -15.59 -16.70
C GLU A 120 -4.93 -16.58 -16.78
N ASN A 121 -4.37 -16.94 -15.64
CA ASN A 121 -3.18 -17.79 -15.52
C ASN A 121 -1.85 -17.17 -16.02
N LYS A 122 -1.80 -15.88 -16.32
CA LYS A 122 -0.55 -15.15 -16.60
C LYS A 122 0.23 -14.79 -15.32
N VAL A 123 -0.40 -14.88 -14.17
CA VAL A 123 0.22 -14.78 -12.85
C VAL A 123 0.07 -16.10 -12.09
N PRO A 124 1.05 -16.47 -11.25
CA PRO A 124 0.99 -17.72 -10.50
C PRO A 124 -0.25 -17.83 -9.62
N LEU A 125 -0.84 -19.03 -9.57
CA LEU A 125 -1.99 -19.35 -8.72
C LEU A 125 -3.23 -18.48 -9.00
N ASP A 126 -3.40 -18.03 -10.23
CA ASP A 126 -4.59 -17.28 -10.63
C ASP A 126 -5.86 -18.10 -10.46
N TYR A 127 -6.87 -17.51 -9.87
CA TYR A 127 -8.22 -18.04 -9.82
C TYR A 127 -9.22 -16.91 -10.09
N ARG A 128 -9.81 -16.92 -11.28
CA ARG A 128 -10.81 -15.93 -11.72
C ARG A 128 -10.31 -14.48 -11.60
N GLY A 129 -9.05 -14.26 -11.95
CA GLY A 129 -8.40 -12.96 -11.90
C GLY A 129 -7.84 -12.58 -10.52
N PHE A 130 -7.95 -13.44 -9.50
CA PHE A 130 -7.34 -13.29 -8.20
C PHE A 130 -6.06 -14.11 -8.11
N SER A 131 -5.01 -13.54 -7.58
CA SER A 131 -3.71 -14.19 -7.42
C SER A 131 -3.03 -13.74 -6.14
N PRO A 132 -2.39 -14.62 -5.37
CA PRO A 132 -1.56 -14.20 -4.26
C PRO A 132 -0.35 -13.43 -4.81
N GLY A 133 0.02 -12.35 -4.12
CA GLY A 133 1.20 -11.56 -4.43
C GLY A 133 2.21 -11.60 -3.29
N PHE A 134 3.48 -11.82 -3.61
CA PHE A 134 4.61 -11.61 -2.72
C PHE A 134 5.65 -10.80 -3.48
N ILE A 135 5.94 -9.57 -3.01
CA ILE A 135 6.79 -8.63 -3.73
C ILE A 135 7.92 -8.16 -2.81
N PRO A 136 9.13 -8.70 -2.97
CA PRO A 136 10.32 -8.14 -2.34
C PRO A 136 10.78 -6.89 -3.09
N ALA A 137 11.42 -5.96 -2.36
CA ALA A 137 11.92 -4.71 -2.91
C ALA A 137 13.16 -4.19 -2.18
N LEU A 138 13.96 -3.41 -2.90
CA LEU A 138 15.02 -2.58 -2.35
C LEU A 138 14.60 -1.12 -2.48
N ALA A 139 14.77 -0.34 -1.42
CA ALA A 139 14.45 1.08 -1.42
C ALA A 139 15.65 1.89 -0.93
N TYR A 140 15.90 3.01 -1.58
CA TYR A 140 16.93 3.97 -1.18
C TYR A 140 16.27 5.32 -0.88
N GLU A 141 16.39 5.77 0.36
CA GLU A 141 15.79 7.02 0.82
C GLU A 141 16.75 8.20 0.61
N PHE A 142 16.25 9.27 0.01
CA PHE A 142 16.97 10.51 -0.19
C PHE A 142 16.78 11.44 1.02
N ARG A 143 17.65 12.44 1.15
CA ARG A 143 17.57 13.46 2.22
C ARG A 143 16.27 14.26 2.22
N SER A 144 15.58 14.31 1.10
CA SER A 144 14.27 14.98 0.93
C SER A 144 13.10 14.17 1.50
N GLY A 145 13.33 12.97 2.02
CA GLY A 145 12.29 12.04 2.44
C GLY A 145 11.66 11.22 1.31
N TRP A 146 11.99 11.52 0.06
CA TRP A 146 11.62 10.68 -1.09
C TRP A 146 12.47 9.42 -1.10
N SER A 147 11.93 8.35 -1.70
CA SER A 147 12.72 7.15 -1.96
C SER A 147 12.53 6.64 -3.37
N ALA A 148 13.62 6.12 -3.95
CA ALA A 148 13.56 5.27 -5.13
C ALA A 148 13.46 3.81 -4.67
N GLN A 149 12.59 3.04 -5.30
CA GLN A 149 12.38 1.63 -4.96
C GLN A 149 12.43 0.77 -6.22
N LEU A 150 13.05 -0.39 -6.09
CA LEU A 150 13.09 -1.43 -7.09
C LEU A 150 12.35 -2.65 -6.55
N SER A 151 11.20 -2.96 -7.13
CA SER A 151 10.36 -4.09 -6.74
C SER A 151 10.51 -5.25 -7.70
N PHE A 152 10.69 -6.46 -7.16
CA PHE A 152 10.88 -7.69 -7.92
C PHE A 152 9.54 -8.39 -8.10
N LEU A 153 9.03 -8.42 -9.32
CA LEU A 153 7.76 -9.07 -9.68
C LEU A 153 8.01 -10.53 -10.08
N GLY A 154 8.46 -11.32 -9.10
CA GLY A 154 8.87 -12.70 -9.33
C GLY A 154 10.04 -12.79 -10.33
N ASN A 155 9.92 -13.70 -11.27
CA ASN A 155 10.86 -13.87 -12.40
C ASN A 155 10.39 -13.16 -13.68
N ALA A 156 9.37 -12.31 -13.60
CA ALA A 156 8.76 -11.68 -14.77
C ALA A 156 9.30 -10.28 -15.05
N ALA A 157 9.51 -9.46 -14.01
CA ALA A 157 9.80 -8.04 -14.20
C ALA A 157 10.45 -7.36 -12.99
N LEU A 158 11.04 -6.19 -13.24
CA LEU A 158 11.45 -5.20 -12.25
C LEU A 158 10.60 -3.95 -12.40
N MET A 159 9.99 -3.51 -11.31
CA MET A 159 9.21 -2.27 -11.26
C MET A 159 9.99 -1.18 -10.56
N PHE A 160 10.16 -0.04 -11.22
CA PHE A 160 10.81 1.15 -10.68
C PHE A 160 9.75 2.07 -10.07
N GLN A 161 9.96 2.46 -8.81
CA GLN A 161 9.00 3.29 -8.08
C GLN A 161 9.69 4.51 -7.47
N LEU A 162 8.91 5.57 -7.35
CA LEU A 162 9.22 6.75 -6.53
C LEU A 162 8.16 6.85 -5.44
N ASN A 163 8.61 7.00 -4.20
CA ASN A 163 7.71 7.11 -3.06
C ASN A 163 7.97 8.43 -2.35
N THR A 164 6.90 9.09 -1.89
CA THR A 164 6.98 10.32 -1.12
C THR A 164 6.10 10.25 0.11
N PRO A 165 6.57 10.66 1.30
CA PRO A 165 5.70 10.76 2.47
C PRO A 165 4.61 11.80 2.23
N LEU A 166 3.42 11.55 2.78
CA LEU A 166 2.26 12.44 2.75
C LEU A 166 2.04 13.17 4.08
N ASN A 167 2.73 12.74 5.14
CA ASN A 167 2.66 13.29 6.50
C ASN A 167 4.07 13.41 7.11
#